data_cbf6faec0c78d23d39926e8036a0b8ab
#
_entry.id   cbf6faec0c78d23d39926e8036a0b8ab
#
_cell.length_a   1.000
_cell.length_b   1.000
_cell.length_c   1.000
_cell.angle_alpha   90.00
_cell.angle_beta   90.00
_cell.angle_gamma   90.00
#
_symmetry.space_group_name_H-M   'P 1'
#
loop_
_entity.id
_entity.type
_entity.pdbx_description
1 polymer ?
#
loop_
_entity_poly.entity_id
_entity_poly.type
_entity_poly.pdbx_seq_one_letter_code
_entity_poly.pdbx_strand_id
1 'polypeptide(L)'
;MGGSKGPSRLRKLTGPVVLGFLLFTAFSVGGGFGGRALAAATTVTIISGDIQVRHGATAAFVSATDGEVLASGDTLRTGADSRAVLTYFEGSTVSIEPNSELTIEKASALTDGSTIVLMQQNFGRTWHVVTKLITGNSKYEVRTPASTASVRGTAFQVDSDGERTIVTTTEGTVVDRVADPDHQGQTVDVPVPAGKTHEQKKNARPAPAAVAPQPERTVTVTLDDPSSLVIDAQGRANGIDRNGKKHLETPGAQLVKTNDGKLQIVLPNVTDGRLEALVRKADGGEVDVQTTVEDRGMEPVKAQSKVTADKDGQGRASVDLTRTADGKTSVRQSNGSPSSKTPGPVDALLGGKKP
;
A
#
# COMPACT_ATOMS: atom_id res chain seq x y z
N MET A 1 28.94 -62.10 -53.50
CA MET A 1 27.54 -62.24 -53.21
C MET A 1 27.37 -61.74 -51.80
N GLY A 2 27.04 -60.57 -51.44
CA GLY A 2 26.16 -59.52 -51.76
C GLY A 2 25.00 -59.57 -50.76
N GLY A 3 25.00 -58.72 -49.70
CA GLY A 3 23.91 -58.66 -48.74
C GLY A 3 24.09 -57.50 -47.77
N SER A 4 23.84 -56.30 -48.24
CA SER A 4 23.76 -55.11 -47.48
C SER A 4 22.56 -55.16 -46.53
N LYS A 5 22.76 -54.84 -45.22
CA LYS A 5 21.72 -54.49 -44.29
C LYS A 5 21.96 -53.05 -43.90
N GLY A 6 21.07 -52.16 -44.35
CA GLY A 6 21.05 -50.71 -43.98
C GLY A 6 20.55 -50.50 -42.56
N PRO A 7 20.91 -49.34 -41.96
CA PRO A 7 20.57 -49.00 -40.58
C PRO A 7 19.16 -48.41 -40.44
N SER A 8 18.50 -48.86 -39.37
CA SER A 8 17.20 -48.37 -38.91
C SER A 8 17.23 -46.90 -38.49
N ARG A 9 16.35 -46.12 -39.09
CA ARG A 9 16.16 -44.69 -38.76
C ARG A 9 15.38 -44.55 -37.43
N LEU A 10 16.04 -44.02 -36.44
CA LEU A 10 15.38 -43.50 -35.24
C LEU A 10 14.67 -42.18 -35.61
N ARG A 11 13.34 -42.16 -35.53
CA ARG A 11 12.55 -40.94 -35.64
C ARG A 11 12.68 -40.14 -34.33
N LYS A 12 13.36 -39.01 -34.38
CA LYS A 12 13.31 -37.98 -33.35
C LYS A 12 11.98 -37.23 -33.51
N LEU A 13 11.09 -37.35 -32.52
CA LEU A 13 9.94 -36.46 -32.34
C LEU A 13 10.41 -35.18 -31.70
N THR A 14 10.59 -34.16 -32.52
CA THR A 14 10.70 -32.77 -32.02
C THR A 14 9.34 -32.09 -32.17
N GLY A 15 8.60 -31.98 -31.07
CA GLY A 15 7.43 -31.15 -31.00
C GLY A 15 7.87 -29.69 -30.70
N PRO A 16 7.27 -28.67 -31.33
CA PRO A 16 7.62 -27.30 -31.04
C PRO A 16 7.01 -26.86 -29.72
N VAL A 17 7.88 -26.39 -28.81
CA VAL A 17 7.47 -25.58 -27.64
C VAL A 17 6.98 -24.25 -28.20
N VAL A 18 5.67 -24.05 -28.15
CA VAL A 18 5.07 -22.75 -28.48
C VAL A 18 5.31 -21.81 -27.29
N LEU A 19 6.39 -21.05 -27.37
CA LEU A 19 6.65 -19.92 -26.52
C LEU A 19 5.80 -18.76 -27.05
N GLY A 20 4.67 -18.48 -26.39
CA GLY A 20 3.78 -17.37 -26.74
C GLY A 20 4.45 -16.02 -26.47
N PHE A 21 5.17 -15.51 -27.46
CA PHE A 21 5.55 -14.10 -27.52
C PHE A 21 4.34 -13.31 -27.97
N LEU A 22 3.74 -12.53 -27.08
CA LEU A 22 2.79 -11.46 -27.44
C LEU A 22 3.55 -10.36 -28.17
N LEU A 23 3.51 -10.42 -29.50
CA LEU A 23 4.00 -9.34 -30.35
C LEU A 23 3.05 -8.14 -30.21
N PHE A 24 3.47 -7.12 -29.48
CA PHE A 24 2.90 -5.78 -29.60
C PHE A 24 3.37 -5.19 -30.94
N THR A 25 2.49 -5.17 -31.94
CA THR A 25 2.73 -4.43 -33.18
C THR A 25 2.70 -2.92 -32.89
N ALA A 26 3.87 -2.30 -32.82
CA ALA A 26 4.02 -0.85 -32.81
C ALA A 26 3.63 -0.30 -34.17
N PHE A 27 2.55 0.47 -34.23
CA PHE A 27 2.20 1.29 -35.40
C PHE A 27 3.11 2.53 -35.39
N SER A 28 4.11 2.52 -36.25
CA SER A 28 5.05 3.63 -36.44
C SER A 28 4.42 4.69 -37.33
N VAL A 29 4.07 5.85 -36.78
CA VAL A 29 3.88 7.09 -37.54
C VAL A 29 4.99 8.06 -37.13
N GLY A 30 5.80 8.46 -38.09
CA GLY A 30 7.02 9.20 -37.88
C GLY A 30 6.82 10.65 -37.42
N GLY A 31 7.83 11.18 -36.76
CA GLY A 31 8.06 12.59 -36.52
C GLY A 31 8.43 12.94 -35.07
N GLY A 32 9.69 13.30 -34.84
CA GLY A 32 10.17 14.03 -33.67
C GLY A 32 10.84 13.20 -32.59
N PHE A 33 12.14 13.30 -32.44
CA PHE A 33 12.92 12.81 -31.31
C PHE A 33 12.60 13.63 -30.02
N GLY A 34 11.43 13.47 -29.49
CA GLY A 34 11.11 13.80 -28.09
C GLY A 34 11.01 12.49 -27.33
N GLY A 35 11.84 12.30 -26.30
CA GLY A 35 11.79 11.10 -25.46
C GLY A 35 10.35 10.82 -25.00
N ARG A 36 9.72 9.77 -25.52
CA ARG A 36 8.38 9.35 -25.12
C ARG A 36 8.47 8.80 -23.70
N ALA A 37 7.89 9.53 -22.74
CA ALA A 37 7.57 8.96 -21.45
C ALA A 37 6.63 7.75 -21.69
N LEU A 38 7.04 6.57 -21.25
CA LEU A 38 6.15 5.42 -21.23
C LEU A 38 5.05 5.71 -20.19
N ALA A 39 3.80 5.64 -20.62
CA ALA A 39 2.68 5.72 -19.67
C ALA A 39 2.84 4.57 -18.66
N ALA A 40 2.92 4.92 -17.40
CA ALA A 40 3.18 3.97 -16.33
C ALA A 40 1.85 3.58 -15.69
N ALA A 41 1.59 2.28 -15.61
CA ALA A 41 0.35 1.74 -15.10
C ALA A 41 0.22 1.95 -13.58
N THR A 42 -0.94 2.40 -13.15
CA THR A 42 -1.34 2.43 -11.74
C THR A 42 -2.50 1.46 -11.56
N THR A 43 -2.38 0.48 -10.65
CA THR A 43 -3.38 -0.56 -10.46
C THR A 43 -4.21 -0.28 -9.22
N VAL A 44 -5.53 -0.45 -9.32
CA VAL A 44 -6.49 -0.37 -8.21
C VAL A 44 -6.63 -1.74 -7.56
N THR A 45 -6.56 -1.79 -6.23
CA THR A 45 -7.00 -2.92 -5.42
C THR A 45 -8.18 -2.46 -4.57
N ILE A 46 -9.32 -3.10 -4.70
CA ILE A 46 -10.53 -2.79 -3.91
C ILE A 46 -10.43 -3.55 -2.58
N ILE A 47 -10.38 -2.81 -1.47
CA ILE A 47 -10.36 -3.40 -0.13
C ILE A 47 -11.80 -3.62 0.37
N SER A 48 -12.67 -2.62 0.20
CA SER A 48 -14.07 -2.70 0.61
C SER A 48 -14.93 -1.65 -0.09
N GLY A 49 -16.23 -1.92 -0.19
CA GLY A 49 -17.26 -0.96 -0.56
C GLY A 49 -17.34 -0.60 -2.04
N ASP A 50 -17.95 0.55 -2.34
CA ASP A 50 -18.15 1.07 -3.68
C ASP A 50 -17.03 2.05 -4.05
N ILE A 51 -16.26 1.65 -5.05
CA ILE A 51 -15.17 2.45 -5.61
C ILE A 51 -15.60 2.88 -7.01
N GLN A 52 -15.46 4.15 -7.30
CA GLN A 52 -15.79 4.71 -8.60
C GLN A 52 -14.56 5.29 -9.28
N VAL A 53 -14.48 5.11 -10.57
CA VAL A 53 -13.44 5.71 -11.42
C VAL A 53 -14.05 6.58 -12.50
N ARG A 54 -13.31 7.60 -12.90
CA ARG A 54 -13.61 8.45 -14.03
C ARG A 54 -12.38 8.50 -14.93
N HIS A 55 -12.51 8.00 -16.15
CA HIS A 55 -11.43 8.02 -17.14
C HIS A 55 -11.34 9.37 -17.85
N GLY A 56 -10.31 10.13 -17.51
CA GLY A 56 -10.15 11.51 -18.00
C GLY A 56 -11.12 12.51 -17.36
N ALA A 57 -11.00 13.77 -17.73
CA ALA A 57 -11.67 14.89 -17.05
C ALA A 57 -13.18 14.98 -17.32
N THR A 58 -13.67 14.46 -18.44
CA THR A 58 -15.04 14.70 -18.93
C THR A 58 -15.96 13.48 -18.90
N ALA A 59 -15.45 12.28 -18.63
CA ALA A 59 -16.25 11.07 -18.52
C ALA A 59 -17.12 11.07 -17.23
N ALA A 60 -18.17 10.25 -17.22
CA ALA A 60 -18.91 9.98 -16.00
C ALA A 60 -18.11 9.05 -15.06
N PHE A 61 -18.43 9.08 -13.76
CA PHE A 61 -17.95 8.08 -12.83
C PHE A 61 -18.68 6.74 -13.09
N VAL A 62 -17.91 5.67 -13.10
CA VAL A 62 -18.37 4.28 -13.19
C VAL A 62 -17.80 3.46 -12.08
N SER A 63 -18.42 2.33 -11.72
CA SER A 63 -17.87 1.43 -10.70
C SER A 63 -16.55 0.86 -11.16
N ALA A 64 -15.53 0.93 -10.29
CA ALA A 64 -14.21 0.34 -10.53
C ALA A 64 -14.27 -1.19 -10.44
N THR A 65 -13.36 -1.85 -11.13
CA THR A 65 -13.11 -3.29 -10.99
C THR A 65 -11.78 -3.54 -10.27
N ASP A 66 -11.72 -4.62 -9.48
CA ASP A 66 -10.47 -5.00 -8.83
C ASP A 66 -9.40 -5.35 -9.86
N GLY A 67 -8.19 -4.80 -9.69
CA GLY A 67 -7.10 -4.92 -10.66
C GLY A 67 -7.19 -3.96 -11.84
N GLU A 68 -8.14 -3.03 -11.85
CA GLU A 68 -8.26 -2.03 -12.91
C GLU A 68 -7.01 -1.15 -13.02
N VAL A 69 -6.63 -0.85 -14.25
CA VAL A 69 -5.46 -0.02 -14.54
C VAL A 69 -5.89 1.41 -14.84
N LEU A 70 -5.41 2.35 -14.03
CA LEU A 70 -5.64 3.78 -14.22
C LEU A 70 -4.46 4.45 -14.92
N ALA A 71 -4.78 5.48 -15.67
CA ALA A 71 -3.82 6.32 -16.41
C ALA A 71 -3.77 7.75 -15.85
N SER A 72 -2.84 8.54 -16.37
CA SER A 72 -2.81 9.98 -16.11
C SER A 72 -4.10 10.63 -16.61
N GLY A 73 -4.73 11.45 -15.80
CA GLY A 73 -6.01 12.11 -16.03
C GLY A 73 -7.21 11.39 -15.41
N ASP A 74 -7.03 10.16 -14.91
CA ASP A 74 -8.10 9.41 -14.27
C ASP A 74 -8.29 9.83 -12.81
N THR A 75 -9.53 9.75 -12.33
CA THR A 75 -9.92 10.08 -10.95
C THR A 75 -10.55 8.88 -10.29
N LEU A 76 -10.14 8.58 -9.06
CA LEU A 76 -10.76 7.58 -8.21
C LEU A 76 -11.50 8.26 -7.06
N ARG A 77 -12.69 7.74 -6.73
CA ARG A 77 -13.51 8.19 -5.58
C ARG A 77 -13.95 7.00 -4.76
N THR A 78 -13.92 7.16 -3.44
CA THR A 78 -14.39 6.17 -2.46
C THR A 78 -15.68 6.65 -1.79
N GLY A 79 -16.64 5.74 -1.57
CA GLY A 79 -17.86 5.98 -0.79
C GLY A 79 -17.59 5.98 0.73
N ALA A 80 -18.66 6.09 1.54
CA ALA A 80 -18.59 6.25 2.99
C ALA A 80 -17.90 5.09 3.73
N ASP A 81 -18.09 3.84 3.27
CA ASP A 81 -17.50 2.63 3.89
C ASP A 81 -16.50 1.94 2.96
N SER A 82 -15.96 2.71 2.02
CA SER A 82 -15.18 2.19 0.92
C SER A 82 -13.70 2.50 1.07
N ARG A 83 -12.84 1.54 0.68
CA ARG A 83 -11.38 1.68 0.71
C ARG A 83 -10.78 1.03 -0.51
N ALA A 84 -9.73 1.67 -1.04
CA ALA A 84 -8.95 1.14 -2.14
C ALA A 84 -7.46 1.39 -1.91
N VAL A 85 -6.62 0.63 -2.59
CA VAL A 85 -5.18 0.87 -2.67
C VAL A 85 -4.80 1.06 -4.13
N LEU A 86 -4.11 2.16 -4.42
CA LEU A 86 -3.41 2.33 -5.68
C LEU A 86 -1.98 1.84 -5.55
N THR A 87 -1.55 1.00 -6.48
CA THR A 87 -0.15 0.59 -6.59
C THR A 87 0.43 1.19 -7.87
N TYR A 88 1.42 2.04 -7.72
CA TYR A 88 2.14 2.64 -8.84
C TYR A 88 3.21 1.68 -9.39
N PHE A 89 3.56 1.87 -10.65
CA PHE A 89 4.52 1.02 -11.39
C PHE A 89 5.90 0.90 -10.74
N GLU A 90 6.34 1.91 -9.96
CA GLU A 90 7.61 1.89 -9.23
C GLU A 90 7.52 1.27 -7.83
N GLY A 91 6.33 0.81 -7.44
CA GLY A 91 6.07 0.11 -6.19
C GLY A 91 5.56 0.97 -5.04
N SER A 92 5.41 2.29 -5.22
CA SER A 92 4.73 3.13 -4.23
C SER A 92 3.25 2.77 -4.13
N THR A 93 2.68 2.90 -2.94
CA THR A 93 1.27 2.61 -2.70
C THR A 93 0.56 3.80 -2.07
N VAL A 94 -0.72 3.94 -2.40
CA VAL A 94 -1.62 4.93 -1.79
C VAL A 94 -2.86 4.22 -1.30
N SER A 95 -3.05 4.14 0.01
CA SER A 95 -4.33 3.71 0.60
C SER A 95 -5.28 4.91 0.61
N ILE A 96 -6.46 4.72 0.06
CA ILE A 96 -7.50 5.75 -0.05
C ILE A 96 -8.60 5.37 0.91
N GLU A 97 -8.80 6.22 1.93
CA GLU A 97 -9.78 6.04 2.99
C GLU A 97 -11.19 6.46 2.51
N PRO A 98 -12.25 6.19 3.30
CA PRO A 98 -13.61 6.57 2.93
C PRO A 98 -13.79 8.07 2.60
N ASN A 99 -14.76 8.37 1.73
CA ASN A 99 -15.12 9.74 1.33
C ASN A 99 -13.93 10.53 0.80
N SER A 100 -13.14 9.95 -0.09
CA SER A 100 -11.94 10.57 -0.65
C SER A 100 -12.02 10.64 -2.18
N GLU A 101 -11.35 11.65 -2.74
CA GLU A 101 -11.20 11.81 -4.19
C GLU A 101 -9.76 12.13 -4.54
N LEU A 102 -9.18 11.31 -5.42
CA LEU A 102 -7.81 11.43 -5.89
C LEU A 102 -7.74 11.34 -7.41
N THR A 103 -7.14 12.33 -8.05
CA THR A 103 -6.85 12.35 -9.49
C THR A 103 -5.37 12.07 -9.73
N ILE A 104 -5.06 11.17 -10.63
CA ILE A 104 -3.69 10.93 -11.12
C ILE A 104 -3.40 11.97 -12.20
N GLU A 105 -2.76 13.09 -11.83
CA GLU A 105 -2.40 14.11 -12.82
C GLU A 105 -1.33 13.60 -13.79
N LYS A 106 -0.35 12.88 -13.28
CA LYS A 106 0.72 12.29 -14.06
C LYS A 106 1.31 11.06 -13.38
N ALA A 107 1.47 9.99 -14.14
CA ALA A 107 2.25 8.82 -13.77
C ALA A 107 3.12 8.44 -14.98
N SER A 108 4.45 8.55 -14.87
CA SER A 108 5.35 8.28 -16.00
C SER A 108 6.74 7.89 -15.52
N ALA A 109 7.34 6.92 -16.22
CA ALA A 109 8.77 6.64 -16.19
C ALA A 109 9.46 7.40 -17.31
N LEU A 110 10.57 8.05 -17.01
CA LEU A 110 11.39 8.74 -18.00
C LEU A 110 12.54 7.84 -18.48
N THR A 111 13.13 8.17 -19.61
CA THR A 111 14.22 7.39 -20.23
C THR A 111 15.51 7.39 -19.40
N ASP A 112 15.70 8.38 -18.52
CA ASP A 112 16.81 8.46 -17.57
C ASP A 112 16.59 7.64 -16.27
N GLY A 113 15.51 6.86 -16.21
CA GLY A 113 15.10 6.10 -15.02
C GLY A 113 14.38 6.92 -13.96
N SER A 114 14.11 8.19 -14.21
CA SER A 114 13.35 9.04 -13.31
C SER A 114 11.87 8.70 -13.34
N THR A 115 11.21 8.85 -12.18
CA THR A 115 9.79 8.62 -11.97
C THR A 115 9.08 9.92 -11.66
N ILE A 116 7.97 10.18 -12.33
CA ILE A 116 7.10 11.32 -12.07
C ILE A 116 5.73 10.80 -11.66
N VAL A 117 5.33 11.06 -10.42
CA VAL A 117 3.99 10.79 -9.89
C VAL A 117 3.44 12.08 -9.31
N LEU A 118 2.43 12.63 -9.95
CA LEU A 118 1.74 13.85 -9.52
C LEU A 118 0.26 13.52 -9.34
N MET A 119 -0.29 13.91 -8.20
CA MET A 119 -1.68 13.66 -7.83
C MET A 119 -2.35 14.94 -7.35
N GLN A 120 -3.66 15.03 -7.57
CA GLN A 120 -4.53 16.03 -6.97
C GLN A 120 -5.50 15.33 -6.02
N GLN A 121 -5.44 15.67 -4.75
CA GLN A 121 -6.41 15.25 -3.74
C GLN A 121 -7.31 16.43 -3.40
N ASN A 122 -8.57 16.38 -3.80
CA ASN A 122 -9.50 17.47 -3.54
C ASN A 122 -10.05 17.42 -2.11
N PHE A 123 -10.39 16.22 -1.64
CA PHE A 123 -10.86 15.98 -0.28
C PHE A 123 -10.61 14.53 0.14
N GLY A 124 -10.76 14.27 1.44
CA GLY A 124 -10.63 12.96 2.06
C GLY A 124 -9.25 12.71 2.64
N ARG A 125 -8.97 11.45 2.92
CA ARG A 125 -7.73 11.00 3.55
C ARG A 125 -7.03 9.97 2.70
N THR A 126 -5.72 10.18 2.49
CA THR A 126 -4.86 9.23 1.80
C THR A 126 -3.62 8.92 2.65
N TRP A 127 -3.17 7.67 2.59
CA TRP A 127 -1.92 7.22 3.21
C TRP A 127 -0.97 6.75 2.14
N HIS A 128 0.21 7.36 2.08
CA HIS A 128 1.22 7.13 1.06
C HIS A 128 2.41 6.40 1.64
N VAL A 129 2.84 5.33 0.98
CA VAL A 129 4.11 4.65 1.23
C VAL A 129 4.92 4.72 -0.05
N VAL A 130 5.87 5.66 -0.07
CA VAL A 130 6.64 5.99 -1.27
C VAL A 130 7.96 5.27 -1.25
N THR A 131 8.28 4.54 -2.31
CA THR A 131 9.58 3.92 -2.50
C THR A 131 10.68 4.98 -2.62
N LYS A 132 11.90 4.64 -2.22
CA LYS A 132 13.02 5.59 -2.29
C LYS A 132 13.33 5.96 -3.74
N LEU A 133 13.08 7.21 -4.11
CA LEU A 133 13.38 7.77 -5.43
C LEU A 133 14.88 8.09 -5.51
N ILE A 134 15.62 7.31 -6.29
CA ILE A 134 17.10 7.37 -6.34
C ILE A 134 17.62 8.36 -7.38
N THR A 135 16.81 8.76 -8.37
CA THR A 135 17.21 9.69 -9.43
C THR A 135 16.86 11.14 -9.09
N GLY A 136 17.75 12.08 -9.42
CA GLY A 136 17.58 13.50 -9.06
C GLY A 136 16.33 14.17 -9.65
N ASN A 137 15.87 13.71 -10.83
CA ASN A 137 14.73 14.27 -11.54
C ASN A 137 13.39 13.61 -11.15
N SER A 138 13.39 12.57 -10.32
CA SER A 138 12.16 11.95 -9.85
C SER A 138 11.36 12.88 -8.96
N LYS A 139 10.02 12.82 -9.10
CA LYS A 139 9.05 13.60 -8.33
C LYS A 139 7.91 12.73 -7.86
N TYR A 140 7.52 12.93 -6.62
CA TYR A 140 6.29 12.42 -6.04
C TYR A 140 5.62 13.57 -5.29
N GLU A 141 4.48 14.03 -5.79
CA GLU A 141 3.77 15.18 -5.26
C GLU A 141 2.28 14.87 -5.09
N VAL A 142 1.73 15.27 -3.95
CA VAL A 142 0.30 15.28 -3.67
C VAL A 142 -0.14 16.72 -3.51
N ARG A 143 -0.93 17.22 -4.44
CA ARG A 143 -1.50 18.55 -4.41
C ARG A 143 -2.85 18.52 -3.76
N THR A 144 -3.12 19.53 -2.95
CA THR A 144 -4.42 19.80 -2.34
C THR A 144 -4.79 21.25 -2.61
N PRO A 145 -6.03 21.68 -2.31
CA PRO A 145 -6.38 23.09 -2.42
C PRO A 145 -5.57 24.04 -1.54
N ALA A 146 -4.95 23.56 -0.45
CA ALA A 146 -4.21 24.38 0.52
C ALA A 146 -2.68 24.27 0.41
N SER A 147 -2.13 23.14 -0.04
CA SER A 147 -0.68 22.93 -0.10
C SER A 147 -0.28 21.84 -1.10
N THR A 148 1.01 21.61 -1.24
CA THR A 148 1.59 20.52 -2.05
C THR A 148 2.63 19.77 -1.24
N ALA A 149 2.32 18.51 -0.90
CA ALA A 149 3.25 17.60 -0.24
C ALA A 149 4.20 16.97 -1.27
N SER A 150 5.51 17.18 -1.12
CA SER A 150 6.56 16.65 -2.00
C SER A 150 7.52 15.75 -1.22
N VAL A 151 7.87 14.58 -1.77
CA VAL A 151 8.65 13.55 -1.06
C VAL A 151 9.64 12.80 -1.96
N ARG A 152 10.57 12.07 -1.31
CA ARG A 152 11.56 11.20 -1.99
C ARG A 152 11.78 9.86 -1.27
N GLY A 153 10.72 9.22 -0.79
CA GLY A 153 10.84 7.96 -0.03
C GLY A 153 10.42 8.16 1.41
N THR A 154 9.13 8.13 1.63
CA THR A 154 8.48 8.65 2.84
C THR A 154 7.20 7.86 3.08
N ALA A 155 6.85 7.62 4.34
CA ALA A 155 5.52 7.17 4.72
C ALA A 155 4.78 8.34 5.39
N PHE A 156 3.64 8.75 4.82
CA PHE A 156 2.94 9.94 5.29
C PHE A 156 1.44 9.90 4.94
N GLN A 157 0.66 10.66 5.68
CA GLN A 157 -0.76 10.86 5.47
C GLN A 157 -1.05 12.28 4.98
N VAL A 158 -2.01 12.38 4.09
CA VAL A 158 -2.62 13.66 3.67
C VAL A 158 -4.10 13.60 3.97
N ASP A 159 -4.59 14.58 4.72
CA ASP A 159 -6.00 14.76 5.08
C ASP A 159 -6.43 16.14 4.57
N SER A 160 -7.45 16.21 3.70
CA SER A 160 -7.94 17.44 3.10
C SER A 160 -9.46 17.53 3.19
N ASP A 161 -9.97 18.68 3.58
CA ASP A 161 -11.40 18.98 3.53
C ASP A 161 -11.77 20.01 2.44
N GLY A 162 -10.77 20.35 1.59
CA GLY A 162 -10.90 21.34 0.53
C GLY A 162 -10.49 22.76 0.94
N GLU A 163 -10.58 23.10 2.22
CA GLU A 163 -10.14 24.39 2.77
C GLU A 163 -8.89 24.27 3.63
N ARG A 164 -8.63 23.09 4.14
CA ARG A 164 -7.51 22.78 5.03
C ARG A 164 -6.86 21.49 4.59
N THR A 165 -5.55 21.42 4.73
CA THR A 165 -4.74 20.22 4.55
C THR A 165 -3.94 19.92 5.81
N ILE A 166 -3.92 18.67 6.22
CA ILE A 166 -3.04 18.16 7.28
C ILE A 166 -2.13 17.10 6.68
N VAL A 167 -0.82 17.35 6.79
CA VAL A 167 0.22 16.39 6.39
C VAL A 167 0.85 15.82 7.65
N THR A 168 0.84 14.50 7.83
CA THR A 168 1.47 13.83 8.97
C THR A 168 2.49 12.82 8.47
N THR A 169 3.73 12.93 8.90
CA THR A 169 4.85 12.08 8.46
C THR A 169 5.18 11.03 9.50
N THR A 170 5.25 9.78 9.09
CA THR A 170 5.63 8.64 9.95
C THR A 170 7.07 8.18 9.68
N GLU A 171 7.53 8.23 8.42
CA GLU A 171 8.89 7.86 8.02
C GLU A 171 9.42 8.87 7.00
N GLY A 172 10.68 9.29 7.13
CA GLY A 172 11.33 10.25 6.23
C GLY A 172 10.96 11.70 6.52
N THR A 173 10.88 12.51 5.48
CA THR A 173 10.51 13.94 5.56
C THR A 173 9.66 14.31 4.36
N VAL A 174 8.51 14.92 4.60
CA VAL A 174 7.70 15.61 3.60
C VAL A 174 8.13 17.07 3.54
N VAL A 175 8.23 17.63 2.35
CA VAL A 175 8.29 19.08 2.16
C VAL A 175 6.90 19.54 1.74
N ASP A 176 6.20 20.21 2.65
CA ASP A 176 4.87 20.76 2.36
C ASP A 176 5.02 22.19 1.87
N ARG A 177 4.74 22.37 0.57
CA ARG A 177 4.87 23.66 -0.13
C ARG A 177 3.57 24.42 -0.08
N VAL A 178 3.61 25.62 0.44
CA VAL A 178 2.46 26.49 0.66
C VAL A 178 2.63 27.77 -0.13
N ALA A 179 1.55 28.31 -0.72
CA ALA A 179 1.59 29.62 -1.32
C ALA A 179 1.88 30.68 -0.26
N ASP A 180 2.80 31.62 -0.56
CA ASP A 180 3.07 32.77 0.31
C ASP A 180 1.95 33.79 0.13
N PRO A 181 1.11 34.07 1.15
CA PRO A 181 0.02 35.01 1.01
C PRO A 181 0.48 36.46 0.91
N ASP A 182 1.71 36.76 1.35
CA ASP A 182 2.28 38.12 1.32
C ASP A 182 3.01 38.45 0.02
N HIS A 183 3.42 37.39 -0.72
CA HIS A 183 4.16 37.52 -1.98
C HIS A 183 3.54 36.65 -3.08
N GLN A 184 2.70 37.24 -3.89
CA GLN A 184 1.97 36.56 -4.95
C GLN A 184 2.93 35.80 -5.90
N GLY A 185 2.63 34.50 -6.11
CA GLY A 185 3.42 33.62 -6.97
C GLY A 185 4.66 33.01 -6.29
N GLN A 186 4.94 33.35 -5.04
CA GLN A 186 5.98 32.69 -4.24
C GLN A 186 5.40 31.58 -3.37
N THR A 187 6.26 30.68 -2.93
CA THR A 187 5.91 29.56 -2.05
C THR A 187 6.89 29.47 -0.89
N VAL A 188 6.41 28.96 0.23
CA VAL A 188 7.19 28.64 1.42
C VAL A 188 7.23 27.12 1.56
N ASP A 189 8.41 26.54 1.70
CA ASP A 189 8.61 25.12 1.96
C ASP A 189 8.66 24.88 3.47
N VAL A 190 7.73 24.06 3.99
CA VAL A 190 7.66 23.65 5.39
C VAL A 190 8.11 22.20 5.50
N PRO A 191 9.27 21.91 6.10
CA PRO A 191 9.71 20.53 6.33
C PRO A 191 8.87 19.88 7.44
N VAL A 192 8.33 18.69 7.15
CA VAL A 192 7.54 17.86 8.08
C VAL A 192 8.26 16.52 8.25
N PRO A 193 9.21 16.41 9.18
CA PRO A 193 9.94 15.17 9.44
C PRO A 193 9.08 14.14 10.16
N ALA A 194 9.56 12.90 10.25
CA ALA A 194 8.89 11.80 10.95
C ALA A 194 8.46 12.21 12.38
N GLY A 195 7.24 11.84 12.76
CA GLY A 195 6.62 12.20 14.04
C GLY A 195 6.07 13.64 14.11
N LYS A 196 6.07 14.37 12.99
CA LYS A 196 5.52 15.71 12.90
C LYS A 196 4.28 15.75 12.01
N THR A 197 3.48 16.80 12.24
CA THR A 197 2.31 17.15 11.43
C THR A 197 2.35 18.63 11.08
N HIS A 198 1.87 18.96 9.89
CA HIS A 198 1.69 20.34 9.45
C HIS A 198 0.24 20.53 9.02
N GLU A 199 -0.43 21.53 9.60
CA GLU A 199 -1.77 21.94 9.21
C GLU A 199 -1.68 23.25 8.45
N GLN A 200 -2.18 23.25 7.21
CA GLN A 200 -2.26 24.43 6.36
C GLN A 200 -3.69 24.71 5.98
N LYS A 201 -4.15 25.92 6.28
CA LYS A 201 -5.41 26.47 5.76
C LYS A 201 -5.14 27.23 4.48
N LYS A 202 -6.06 27.13 3.54
CA LYS A 202 -6.00 27.85 2.27
C LYS A 202 -5.83 29.34 2.49
N ASN A 203 -4.93 29.96 1.77
CA ASN A 203 -4.60 31.39 1.85
C ASN A 203 -4.11 31.87 3.23
N ALA A 204 -3.78 30.98 4.17
CA ALA A 204 -3.20 31.33 5.44
C ALA A 204 -1.67 31.31 5.40
N ARG A 205 -1.02 32.08 6.27
CA ARG A 205 0.43 32.00 6.45
C ARG A 205 0.80 30.62 6.98
N PRO A 206 1.85 29.99 6.44
CA PRO A 206 2.31 28.70 6.95
C PRO A 206 2.83 28.81 8.38
N ALA A 207 2.50 27.80 9.18
CA ALA A 207 3.05 27.61 10.52
C ALA A 207 4.14 26.53 10.50
N PRO A 208 5.07 26.49 11.45
CA PRO A 208 6.00 25.38 11.59
C PRO A 208 5.28 24.07 11.88
N ALA A 209 5.86 22.94 11.43
CA ALA A 209 5.33 21.62 11.74
C ALA A 209 5.34 21.34 13.26
N ALA A 210 4.22 20.85 13.78
CA ALA A 210 4.04 20.50 15.18
C ALA A 210 4.32 18.99 15.43
N VAL A 211 4.33 18.57 16.70
CA VAL A 211 4.37 17.15 17.06
C VAL A 211 3.06 16.50 16.65
N ALA A 212 3.11 15.36 15.95
CA ALA A 212 1.91 14.63 15.58
C ALA A 212 1.16 14.13 16.83
N PRO A 213 -0.18 14.11 16.82
CA PRO A 213 -0.96 13.54 17.90
C PRO A 213 -0.58 12.10 18.16
N GLN A 214 -0.47 11.71 19.43
CA GLN A 214 -0.29 10.30 19.79
C GLN A 214 -1.56 9.50 19.44
N PRO A 215 -1.43 8.27 18.92
CA PRO A 215 -2.58 7.43 18.64
C PRO A 215 -3.38 7.14 19.93
N GLU A 216 -4.70 6.95 19.77
CA GLU A 216 -5.56 6.55 20.89
C GLU A 216 -5.30 5.10 21.32
N ARG A 217 -5.05 4.23 20.35
CA ARG A 217 -4.69 2.83 20.54
C ARG A 217 -3.60 2.44 19.57
N THR A 218 -2.61 1.72 20.05
CA THR A 218 -1.59 1.07 19.23
C THR A 218 -1.65 -0.42 19.45
N VAL A 219 -1.67 -1.19 18.37
CA VAL A 219 -1.55 -2.65 18.40
C VAL A 219 -0.22 -3.03 17.80
N THR A 220 0.60 -3.74 18.55
CA THR A 220 1.87 -4.29 18.08
C THR A 220 1.75 -5.80 18.01
N VAL A 221 1.89 -6.38 16.82
CA VAL A 221 1.95 -7.82 16.61
C VAL A 221 3.39 -8.20 16.32
N THR A 222 3.97 -9.04 17.18
CA THR A 222 5.34 -9.55 17.06
C THR A 222 5.30 -10.97 16.54
N LEU A 223 6.04 -11.26 15.48
CA LEU A 223 6.05 -12.50 14.73
C LEU A 223 7.47 -13.00 14.54
N ASP A 224 7.71 -14.30 14.72
CA ASP A 224 9.05 -14.89 14.60
C ASP A 224 9.54 -14.91 13.15
N ASP A 225 8.65 -15.02 12.17
CA ASP A 225 8.98 -15.04 10.75
C ASP A 225 8.81 -13.64 10.14
N PRO A 226 9.83 -13.11 9.47
CA PRO A 226 9.76 -11.79 8.83
C PRO A 226 8.84 -11.74 7.60
N SER A 227 8.46 -12.89 7.02
CA SER A 227 7.54 -12.98 5.87
C SER A 227 6.10 -13.20 6.35
N SER A 228 5.60 -12.32 7.20
CA SER A 228 4.28 -12.44 7.81
C SER A 228 3.46 -11.16 7.58
N LEU A 229 2.15 -11.30 7.60
CA LEU A 229 1.20 -10.21 7.41
C LEU A 229 0.21 -10.14 8.58
N VAL A 230 -0.24 -8.95 8.90
CA VAL A 230 -1.41 -8.71 9.75
C VAL A 230 -2.45 -7.97 8.92
N ILE A 231 -3.64 -8.53 8.87
CA ILE A 231 -4.81 -7.92 8.27
C ILE A 231 -5.60 -7.25 9.38
N ASP A 232 -5.87 -5.98 9.26
CA ASP A 232 -6.66 -5.26 10.25
C ASP A 232 -8.18 -5.49 10.09
N ALA A 233 -8.97 -4.98 11.02
CA ALA A 233 -10.43 -5.13 11.02
C ALA A 233 -11.12 -4.51 9.80
N GLN A 234 -10.43 -3.66 9.04
CA GLN A 234 -10.88 -3.04 7.81
C GLN A 234 -10.39 -3.77 6.55
N GLY A 235 -9.67 -4.89 6.70
CA GLY A 235 -9.15 -5.71 5.60
C GLY A 235 -7.82 -5.22 5.02
N ARG A 236 -7.14 -4.27 5.66
CA ARG A 236 -5.87 -3.69 5.18
C ARG A 236 -4.68 -4.56 5.59
N ALA A 237 -3.80 -4.85 4.64
CA ALA A 237 -2.62 -5.68 4.86
C ALA A 237 -1.43 -4.88 5.38
N ASN A 238 -0.73 -5.43 6.38
CA ASN A 238 0.49 -4.83 6.94
C ASN A 238 1.51 -5.94 7.21
N GLY A 239 2.74 -5.76 6.75
CA GLY A 239 3.79 -6.75 6.90
C GLY A 239 4.60 -6.97 5.63
N ILE A 240 5.15 -8.16 5.47
CA ILE A 240 5.94 -8.56 4.31
C ILE A 240 5.31 -9.82 3.73
N ASP A 241 4.99 -9.80 2.45
CA ASP A 241 4.43 -10.97 1.77
C ASP A 241 5.53 -11.99 1.40
N ARG A 242 5.11 -13.14 0.86
CA ARG A 242 6.02 -14.22 0.44
C ARG A 242 7.02 -13.83 -0.64
N ASN A 243 6.75 -12.77 -1.40
CA ASN A 243 7.62 -12.26 -2.46
C ASN A 243 8.59 -11.20 -1.92
N GLY A 244 8.55 -10.93 -0.61
CA GLY A 244 9.33 -9.89 0.04
C GLY A 244 8.77 -8.48 -0.15
N LYS A 245 7.56 -8.33 -0.71
CA LYS A 245 6.91 -7.04 -0.87
C LYS A 245 6.38 -6.56 0.48
N LYS A 246 6.72 -5.32 0.83
CA LYS A 246 6.23 -4.62 2.02
C LYS A 246 4.82 -4.10 1.78
N HIS A 247 3.92 -4.36 2.71
CA HIS A 247 2.56 -3.84 2.77
C HIS A 247 2.42 -3.00 4.03
N LEU A 248 1.93 -1.79 3.90
CA LEU A 248 1.62 -0.85 4.99
C LEU A 248 0.35 -0.09 4.60
N GLU A 249 -0.79 -0.78 4.60
CA GLU A 249 -2.05 -0.21 4.12
C GLU A 249 -2.82 0.52 5.22
N THR A 250 -2.53 0.21 6.50
CA THR A 250 -3.10 0.97 7.63
C THR A 250 -2.34 2.29 7.79
N PRO A 251 -3.04 3.43 7.81
CA PRO A 251 -2.41 4.73 8.01
C PRO A 251 -1.57 4.79 9.27
N GLY A 252 -0.31 5.20 9.12
CA GLY A 252 0.65 5.27 10.22
C GLY A 252 1.31 3.94 10.61
N ALA A 253 0.98 2.83 9.96
CA ALA A 253 1.58 1.53 10.24
C ALA A 253 3.10 1.53 10.03
N GLN A 254 3.81 0.77 10.85
CA GLN A 254 5.27 0.63 10.80
C GLN A 254 5.68 -0.83 10.89
N LEU A 255 6.78 -1.17 10.22
CA LEU A 255 7.47 -2.45 10.37
C LEU A 255 8.79 -2.22 11.10
N VAL A 256 8.97 -2.89 12.21
CA VAL A 256 10.18 -2.82 13.03
C VAL A 256 10.80 -4.20 13.09
N LYS A 257 12.08 -4.31 12.73
CA LYS A 257 12.83 -5.53 12.95
C LYS A 257 13.51 -5.45 14.31
N THR A 258 13.23 -6.41 15.18
CA THR A 258 13.82 -6.49 16.51
C THR A 258 15.27 -6.99 16.45
N ASN A 259 16.04 -6.80 17.52
CA ASN A 259 17.43 -7.25 17.61
C ASN A 259 17.58 -8.78 17.53
N ASP A 260 16.56 -9.54 17.96
CA ASP A 260 16.49 -10.99 17.85
C ASP A 260 15.91 -11.49 16.51
N GLY A 261 15.71 -10.57 15.56
CA GLY A 261 15.35 -10.87 14.18
C GLY A 261 13.85 -11.01 13.91
N LYS A 262 12.98 -10.82 14.92
CA LYS A 262 11.54 -10.87 14.77
C LYS A 262 11.00 -9.66 14.02
N LEU A 263 9.82 -9.81 13.44
CA LEU A 263 9.06 -8.73 12.83
C LEU A 263 8.02 -8.19 13.81
N GLN A 264 8.05 -6.90 14.06
CA GLN A 264 6.96 -6.19 14.74
C GLN A 264 6.18 -5.37 13.72
N ILE A 265 4.88 -5.58 13.69
CA ILE A 265 3.93 -4.82 12.90
C ILE A 265 3.18 -3.92 13.87
N VAL A 266 3.43 -2.61 13.77
CA VAL A 266 2.86 -1.59 14.67
C VAL A 266 1.72 -0.90 13.94
N LEU A 267 0.51 -1.00 14.47
CA LEU A 267 -0.72 -0.46 13.90
C LEU A 267 -1.31 0.61 14.84
N PRO A 268 -1.23 1.89 14.49
CA PRO A 268 -1.83 2.96 15.29
C PRO A 268 -3.32 3.10 15.00
N ASN A 269 -4.07 3.67 15.94
CA ASN A 269 -5.49 4.02 15.83
C ASN A 269 -6.40 2.84 15.43
N VAL A 270 -6.05 1.63 15.89
CA VAL A 270 -6.84 0.42 15.62
C VAL A 270 -8.17 0.49 16.36
N THR A 271 -9.26 0.28 15.65
CA THR A 271 -10.62 0.17 16.23
C THR A 271 -10.88 -1.23 16.76
N ASP A 272 -11.97 -1.39 17.51
CA ASP A 272 -12.45 -2.73 17.90
C ASP A 272 -12.74 -3.56 16.65
N GLY A 273 -12.53 -4.87 16.76
CA GLY A 273 -12.73 -5.81 15.66
C GLY A 273 -11.68 -6.92 15.67
N ARG A 274 -11.66 -7.67 14.59
CA ARG A 274 -10.75 -8.81 14.41
C ARG A 274 -9.58 -8.43 13.54
N LEU A 275 -8.35 -8.71 14.03
CA LEU A 275 -7.16 -8.75 13.22
C LEU A 275 -6.81 -10.20 12.91
N GLU A 276 -6.24 -10.45 11.75
CA GLU A 276 -5.75 -11.77 11.38
C GLU A 276 -4.23 -11.71 11.14
N ALA A 277 -3.48 -12.44 11.93
CA ALA A 277 -2.05 -12.64 11.71
C ALA A 277 -1.85 -13.85 10.80
N LEU A 278 -1.27 -13.62 9.64
CA LEU A 278 -0.93 -14.64 8.65
C LEU A 278 0.56 -14.90 8.77
N VAL A 279 0.91 -16.02 9.36
CA VAL A 279 2.30 -16.38 9.65
C VAL A 279 2.83 -17.37 8.62
N ARG A 280 4.13 -17.35 8.41
CA ARG A 280 4.82 -18.32 7.56
C ARG A 280 5.98 -18.94 8.29
N LYS A 281 6.23 -20.22 7.99
CA LYS A 281 7.42 -20.95 8.42
C LYS A 281 7.76 -22.00 7.36
N ALA A 282 8.86 -21.78 6.66
CA ALA A 282 9.24 -22.58 5.49
C ALA A 282 9.31 -24.08 5.78
N ASP A 283 9.72 -24.46 6.98
CA ASP A 283 9.88 -25.87 7.40
C ASP A 283 8.66 -26.41 8.15
N GLY A 284 7.54 -25.66 8.19
CA GLY A 284 6.40 -25.98 9.04
C GLY A 284 6.70 -25.76 10.54
N GLY A 285 5.79 -26.23 11.40
CA GLY A 285 5.95 -26.15 12.85
C GLY A 285 5.33 -24.90 13.47
N GLU A 286 5.67 -24.63 14.74
CA GLU A 286 5.05 -23.58 15.52
C GLU A 286 5.70 -22.21 15.27
N VAL A 287 4.86 -21.18 15.20
CA VAL A 287 5.23 -19.76 15.15
C VAL A 287 4.62 -19.06 16.35
N ASP A 288 5.42 -18.34 17.13
CA ASP A 288 4.92 -17.51 18.20
C ASP A 288 4.32 -16.22 17.65
N VAL A 289 3.11 -15.91 18.07
CA VAL A 289 2.42 -14.66 17.78
C VAL A 289 2.14 -13.95 19.09
N GLN A 290 2.76 -12.80 19.30
CA GLN A 290 2.53 -11.96 20.45
C GLN A 290 1.80 -10.70 20.05
N THR A 291 0.75 -10.34 20.74
CA THR A 291 0.01 -9.10 20.52
C THR A 291 0.07 -8.25 21.78
N THR A 292 0.49 -7.01 21.64
CA THR A 292 0.45 -5.98 22.68
C THR A 292 -0.49 -4.89 22.24
N VAL A 293 -1.44 -4.51 23.07
CA VAL A 293 -2.38 -3.41 22.84
C VAL A 293 -2.14 -2.35 23.88
N GLU A 294 -1.87 -1.14 23.43
CA GLU A 294 -1.60 0.05 24.24
C GLU A 294 -2.69 1.07 23.95
N ASP A 295 -3.62 1.28 24.88
CA ASP A 295 -4.54 2.41 24.86
C ASP A 295 -3.90 3.59 25.59
N ARG A 296 -4.09 4.80 25.08
CA ARG A 296 -3.51 6.01 25.68
C ARG A 296 -3.91 6.15 27.15
N GLY A 297 -2.90 6.21 28.02
CA GLY A 297 -3.10 6.38 29.46
C GLY A 297 -3.54 5.12 30.22
N MET A 298 -3.50 3.96 29.59
CA MET A 298 -3.80 2.66 30.22
C MET A 298 -2.58 1.74 30.22
N GLU A 299 -2.59 0.75 31.10
CA GLU A 299 -1.57 -0.30 31.09
C GLU A 299 -1.73 -1.19 29.86
N PRO A 300 -0.63 -1.61 29.22
CA PRO A 300 -0.66 -2.47 28.04
C PRO A 300 -1.30 -3.83 28.31
N VAL A 301 -2.16 -4.27 27.43
CA VAL A 301 -2.75 -5.61 27.45
C VAL A 301 -1.99 -6.51 26.47
N LYS A 302 -1.57 -7.68 26.92
CA LYS A 302 -0.79 -8.64 26.12
C LYS A 302 -1.55 -9.95 25.94
N ALA A 303 -1.45 -10.51 24.76
CA ALA A 303 -1.92 -11.86 24.43
C ALA A 303 -0.83 -12.58 23.63
N GLN A 304 -0.80 -13.90 23.74
CA GLN A 304 0.15 -14.75 23.03
C GLN A 304 -0.53 -16.03 22.59
N SER A 305 -0.17 -16.53 21.41
CA SER A 305 -0.53 -17.86 20.95
C SER A 305 0.58 -18.48 20.13
N LYS A 306 0.55 -19.81 19.99
CA LYS A 306 1.39 -20.55 19.08
C LYS A 306 0.56 -21.03 17.92
N VAL A 307 0.98 -20.69 16.72
CA VAL A 307 0.30 -21.05 15.48
C VAL A 307 1.09 -22.15 14.78
N THR A 308 0.46 -23.28 14.53
CA THR A 308 1.09 -24.34 13.72
C THR A 308 0.93 -24.01 12.26
N ALA A 309 2.05 -23.85 11.57
CA ALA A 309 2.07 -23.73 10.12
C ALA A 309 1.78 -25.10 9.49
N ASP A 310 0.99 -25.12 8.43
CA ASP A 310 0.66 -26.31 7.66
C ASP A 310 1.85 -26.80 6.81
N LYS A 311 1.62 -27.83 6.00
CA LYS A 311 2.62 -28.40 5.07
C LYS A 311 3.13 -27.41 4.02
N ASP A 312 2.36 -26.37 3.73
CA ASP A 312 2.72 -25.29 2.80
C ASP A 312 3.39 -24.12 3.54
N GLY A 313 3.67 -24.31 4.83
CA GLY A 313 4.33 -23.36 5.71
C GLY A 313 3.45 -22.17 6.09
N GLN A 314 2.11 -22.31 6.06
CA GLN A 314 1.17 -21.23 6.34
C GLN A 314 0.40 -21.49 7.63
N GLY A 315 0.20 -20.47 8.43
CA GLY A 315 -0.62 -20.52 9.64
C GLY A 315 -1.39 -19.22 9.85
N ARG A 316 -2.42 -19.29 10.67
CA ARG A 316 -3.29 -18.14 10.94
C ARG A 316 -3.61 -18.05 12.42
N ALA A 317 -3.50 -16.84 12.99
CA ALA A 317 -4.06 -16.48 14.28
C ALA A 317 -5.07 -15.36 14.11
N SER A 318 -6.15 -15.41 14.91
CA SER A 318 -7.10 -14.31 15.02
C SER A 318 -6.89 -13.60 16.35
N VAL A 319 -6.94 -12.28 16.32
CA VAL A 319 -6.86 -11.39 17.49
C VAL A 319 -8.14 -10.56 17.52
N ASP A 320 -9.04 -10.86 18.44
CA ASP A 320 -10.27 -10.09 18.64
C ASP A 320 -10.02 -9.01 19.69
N LEU A 321 -10.23 -7.76 19.28
CA LEU A 321 -10.14 -6.58 20.13
C LEU A 321 -11.53 -6.07 20.46
N THR A 322 -11.83 -5.89 21.72
CA THR A 322 -13.10 -5.32 22.18
C THR A 322 -12.86 -4.36 23.32
N ARG A 323 -13.64 -3.28 23.35
CA ARG A 323 -13.68 -2.38 24.50
C ARG A 323 -14.83 -2.81 25.42
N THR A 324 -14.52 -3.08 26.68
CA THR A 324 -15.50 -3.45 27.70
C THR A 324 -16.30 -2.21 28.15
N ALA A 325 -17.42 -2.42 28.83
CA ALA A 325 -18.29 -1.32 29.28
C ALA A 325 -17.61 -0.34 30.24
N ASP A 326 -16.58 -0.80 30.98
CA ASP A 326 -15.73 0.03 31.85
C ASP A 326 -14.56 0.73 31.09
N GLY A 327 -14.57 0.66 29.76
CA GLY A 327 -13.60 1.33 28.88
C GLY A 327 -12.27 0.61 28.70
N LYS A 328 -12.08 -0.56 29.35
CA LYS A 328 -10.84 -1.34 29.20
C LYS A 328 -10.82 -2.13 27.92
N THR A 329 -9.63 -2.35 27.38
CA THR A 329 -9.44 -3.23 26.22
C THR A 329 -9.36 -4.69 26.66
N SER A 330 -10.13 -5.54 26.00
CA SER A 330 -10.00 -7.00 26.05
C SER A 330 -9.37 -7.50 24.76
N VAL A 331 -8.37 -8.36 24.89
CA VAL A 331 -7.68 -9.02 23.78
C VAL A 331 -7.90 -10.52 23.89
N ARG A 332 -8.56 -11.12 22.92
CA ARG A 332 -8.69 -12.58 22.81
C ARG A 332 -7.94 -13.04 21.58
N GLN A 333 -6.97 -13.91 21.78
CA GLN A 333 -6.20 -14.50 20.68
C GLN A 333 -6.55 -15.97 20.55
N SER A 334 -6.77 -16.43 19.31
CA SER A 334 -7.10 -17.82 19.00
C SER A 334 -6.38 -18.26 17.73
N ASN A 335 -6.02 -19.55 17.68
CA ASN A 335 -5.46 -20.14 16.49
C ASN A 335 -6.60 -20.46 15.53
N GLY A 336 -6.52 -19.93 14.29
CA GLY A 336 -7.43 -20.28 13.22
C GLY A 336 -6.93 -21.53 12.51
N SER A 337 -7.83 -22.49 12.27
CA SER A 337 -7.55 -23.50 11.24
C SER A 337 -7.53 -22.83 9.90
N PRO A 338 -6.69 -23.27 8.94
CA PRO A 338 -6.78 -22.79 7.56
C PRO A 338 -8.17 -23.13 7.03
N SER A 339 -9.08 -22.18 7.07
CA SER A 339 -10.47 -22.38 6.71
C SER A 339 -10.61 -22.36 5.20
N SER A 340 -11.14 -23.42 4.66
CA SER A 340 -11.60 -23.59 3.28
C SER A 340 -12.83 -22.75 2.96
N LYS A 341 -12.78 -21.43 3.08
CA LYS A 341 -13.87 -20.56 2.62
C LYS A 341 -13.31 -19.48 1.73
N THR A 342 -13.92 -19.40 0.56
CA THR A 342 -13.79 -18.43 -0.54
C THR A 342 -12.57 -17.51 -0.45
N PRO A 343 -11.61 -17.61 -1.41
CA PRO A 343 -10.43 -16.77 -1.42
C PRO A 343 -10.84 -15.30 -1.47
N GLY A 344 -10.61 -14.59 -0.37
CA GLY A 344 -10.66 -13.13 -0.39
C GLY A 344 -9.42 -12.56 -1.07
N PRO A 345 -9.38 -11.26 -1.39
CA PRO A 345 -8.20 -10.60 -1.98
C PRO A 345 -6.92 -10.85 -1.18
N VAL A 346 -7.04 -11.14 0.10
CA VAL A 346 -5.93 -11.46 1.03
C VAL A 346 -5.31 -12.83 0.75
N ASP A 347 -6.08 -13.85 0.35
CA ASP A 347 -5.55 -15.19 0.06
C ASP A 347 -4.64 -15.19 -1.18
N ALA A 348 -4.83 -14.21 -2.08
CA ALA A 348 -3.93 -13.99 -3.22
C ALA A 348 -2.54 -13.51 -2.77
N LEU A 349 -2.44 -12.74 -1.68
CA LEU A 349 -1.18 -12.27 -1.10
C LEU A 349 -0.39 -13.42 -0.45
N LEU A 350 -1.10 -14.45 0.03
CA LEU A 350 -0.50 -15.66 0.61
C LEU A 350 -0.14 -16.71 -0.43
N GLY A 351 -0.61 -16.58 -1.65
CA GLY A 351 -0.30 -17.48 -2.78
C GLY A 351 -1.16 -18.70 -2.90
N GLY A 352 -2.37 -18.62 -2.50
CA GLY A 352 -3.40 -19.53 -2.96
C GLY A 352 -3.43 -19.52 -4.50
N LYS A 353 -3.40 -20.71 -5.14
CA LYS A 353 -3.64 -20.81 -6.58
C LYS A 353 -5.01 -20.15 -6.83
N LYS A 354 -5.06 -19.20 -7.78
CA LYS A 354 -6.34 -18.80 -8.38
C LYS A 354 -7.08 -20.07 -8.83
N PRO A 355 -8.39 -20.17 -8.57
CA PRO A 355 -9.20 -21.26 -9.08
C PRO A 355 -9.18 -21.31 -10.60
#